data_7b49936edf83e064c4b1765c7f571ac7
#
_entry.id   7b49936edf83e064c4b1765c7f571ac7
#
_cell.length_a   1.000
_cell.length_b   1.000
_cell.length_c   1.000
_cell.angle_alpha   90.00
_cell.angle_beta   90.00
_cell.angle_gamma   90.00
#
_symmetry.space_group_name_H-M   'P 1'
#
loop_
_entity.id
_entity.type
_entity.pdbx_description
1 polymer ?
#
loop_
_entity_poly.entity_id
_entity_poly.type
_entity_poly.pdbx_seq_one_letter_code
_entity_poly.pdbx_strand_id
1 'polypeptide(L)'
;MNRSPRLLAVLAAYLALAALALAAEIHEVVQQGRAFQTKQIEIEHGEIIQFVNRDPFAHQIYVDSKSFEFESSLQPPDQIVSVRFTVAGHFQVMCHVHPTMRLDVTVK
;
A
#
# COMPACT_ATOMS: atom_id res chain seq x y z
N MET A 1 -36.61 10.74 -30.97
CA MET A 1 -36.09 11.51 -29.82
C MET A 1 -34.61 11.78 -30.04
N ASN A 2 -34.25 13.02 -30.26
CA ASN A 2 -32.86 13.39 -30.51
C ASN A 2 -32.20 13.84 -29.20
N ARG A 3 -31.33 12.99 -28.66
CA ARG A 3 -30.48 13.39 -27.56
C ARG A 3 -29.32 14.22 -28.12
N SER A 4 -29.06 15.39 -27.50
CA SER A 4 -27.95 16.26 -27.92
C SER A 4 -26.62 15.54 -27.76
N PRO A 5 -25.73 15.50 -28.78
CA PRO A 5 -24.41 14.91 -28.67
C PRO A 5 -23.55 15.53 -27.57
N ARG A 6 -23.80 16.84 -27.26
CA ARG A 6 -23.11 17.58 -26.20
C ARG A 6 -23.44 17.02 -24.80
N LEU A 7 -24.70 16.63 -24.57
CA LEU A 7 -25.15 16.04 -23.30
C LEU A 7 -24.48 14.69 -23.04
N LEU A 8 -24.38 13.85 -24.05
CA LEU A 8 -23.75 12.52 -23.95
C LEU A 8 -22.23 12.63 -23.67
N ALA A 9 -21.54 13.59 -24.27
CA ALA A 9 -20.11 13.83 -24.05
C ALA A 9 -19.82 14.29 -22.62
N VAL A 10 -20.66 15.16 -22.05
CA VAL A 10 -20.52 15.62 -20.65
C VAL A 10 -20.72 14.47 -19.67
N LEU A 11 -21.71 13.60 -19.89
CA LEU A 11 -21.98 12.44 -19.03
C LEU A 11 -20.81 11.45 -19.03
N ALA A 12 -20.21 11.17 -20.17
CA ALA A 12 -19.06 10.29 -20.30
C ALA A 12 -17.82 10.85 -19.55
N ALA A 13 -17.59 12.17 -19.60
CA ALA A 13 -16.50 12.81 -18.87
C ALA A 13 -16.65 12.68 -17.35
N TYR A 14 -17.86 12.83 -16.79
CA TYR A 14 -18.13 12.65 -15.36
C TYR A 14 -17.89 11.23 -14.91
N LEU A 15 -18.31 10.23 -15.67
CA LEU A 15 -18.10 8.82 -15.34
C LEU A 15 -16.61 8.45 -15.33
N ALA A 16 -15.82 8.96 -16.27
CA ALA A 16 -14.38 8.73 -16.33
C ALA A 16 -13.65 9.35 -15.12
N LEU A 17 -14.00 10.56 -14.73
CA LEU A 17 -13.42 11.23 -13.54
C LEU A 17 -13.77 10.50 -12.25
N ALA A 18 -15.01 10.02 -12.10
CA ALA A 18 -15.42 9.27 -10.92
C ALA A 18 -14.66 7.94 -10.80
N ALA A 19 -14.42 7.22 -11.91
CA ALA A 19 -13.63 5.99 -11.90
C ALA A 19 -12.18 6.23 -11.50
N LEU A 20 -11.54 7.30 -11.99
CA LEU A 20 -10.17 7.67 -11.60
C LEU A 20 -10.06 8.06 -10.13
N ALA A 21 -11.06 8.78 -9.59
CA ALA A 21 -11.07 9.21 -8.19
C ALA A 21 -11.23 8.04 -7.20
N LEU A 22 -11.78 6.89 -7.63
CA LEU A 22 -11.96 5.69 -6.81
C LEU A 22 -10.77 4.74 -6.84
N ALA A 23 -9.84 4.91 -7.78
CA ALA A 23 -8.65 4.07 -7.90
C ALA A 23 -7.61 4.47 -6.86
N ALA A 24 -7.29 3.57 -5.92
CA ALA A 24 -6.18 3.75 -4.98
C ALA A 24 -4.87 3.34 -5.66
N GLU A 25 -3.81 4.13 -5.44
CA GLU A 25 -2.48 3.76 -5.91
C GLU A 25 -1.90 2.64 -5.05
N ILE A 26 -1.19 1.72 -5.72
CA ILE A 26 -0.52 0.58 -5.09
C ILE A 26 0.98 0.74 -5.29
N HIS A 27 1.71 0.67 -4.18
CA HIS A 27 3.16 0.72 -4.14
C HIS A 27 3.70 -0.66 -3.80
N GLU A 28 4.79 -1.07 -4.43
CA GLU A 28 5.45 -2.34 -4.12
C GLU A 28 6.71 -2.11 -3.30
N VAL A 29 6.87 -2.90 -2.23
CA VAL A 29 8.10 -2.95 -1.42
C VAL A 29 8.57 -4.40 -1.36
N VAL A 30 9.77 -4.65 -1.84
CA VAL A 30 10.38 -5.99 -1.87
C VAL A 30 11.13 -6.26 -0.56
N GLN A 31 10.90 -7.44 0.01
CA GLN A 31 11.66 -7.98 1.14
C GLN A 31 12.65 -9.00 0.60
N GLN A 32 13.93 -8.70 0.73
CA GLN A 32 15.01 -9.57 0.24
C GLN A 32 16.29 -9.32 1.01
N GLY A 33 17.02 -10.39 1.34
CA GLY A 33 18.25 -10.29 2.10
C GLY A 33 18.01 -9.86 3.55
N ARG A 34 16.91 -10.26 4.15
CA ARG A 34 16.46 -9.84 5.50
C ARG A 34 16.37 -8.33 5.63
N ALA A 35 15.86 -7.69 4.59
CA ALA A 35 15.73 -6.24 4.52
C ALA A 35 14.54 -5.85 3.65
N PHE A 36 13.97 -4.68 3.93
CA PHE A 36 13.14 -3.99 2.94
C PHE A 36 14.08 -3.31 1.96
N GLN A 37 13.90 -3.55 0.67
CA GLN A 37 14.75 -2.96 -0.38
C GLN A 37 14.58 -1.45 -0.47
N THR A 38 13.37 -0.97 -0.20
CA THR A 38 13.07 0.44 0.02
C THR A 38 13.22 0.74 1.50
N LYS A 39 13.92 1.79 1.88
CA LYS A 39 14.11 2.18 3.29
C LYS A 39 13.15 3.27 3.75
N GLN A 40 12.67 4.07 2.82
CA GLN A 40 11.72 5.16 3.07
C GLN A 40 10.75 5.22 1.91
N ILE A 41 9.48 5.46 2.21
CA ILE A 41 8.44 5.65 1.20
C ILE A 41 7.44 6.70 1.68
N GLU A 42 6.96 7.50 0.74
CA GLU A 42 5.92 8.50 0.97
C GLU A 42 4.69 8.14 0.15
N ILE A 43 3.54 8.05 0.79
CA ILE A 43 2.27 7.69 0.17
C ILE A 43 1.17 8.63 0.65
N GLU A 44 0.05 8.64 -0.05
CA GLU A 44 -1.17 9.31 0.40
C GLU A 44 -2.01 8.36 1.27
N HIS A 45 -2.76 8.90 2.22
CA HIS A 45 -3.65 8.07 3.04
C HIS A 45 -4.69 7.37 2.15
N GLY A 46 -5.02 6.14 2.50
CA GLY A 46 -5.89 5.27 1.71
C GLY A 46 -5.16 4.46 0.64
N GLU A 47 -3.89 4.74 0.37
CA GLU A 47 -3.09 3.97 -0.57
C GLU A 47 -2.58 2.67 0.06
N ILE A 48 -2.16 1.74 -0.79
CA ILE A 48 -1.76 0.39 -0.42
C ILE A 48 -0.27 0.20 -0.68
N ILE A 49 0.42 -0.42 0.28
CA ILE A 49 1.75 -0.99 0.04
C ILE A 49 1.60 -2.51 -0.04
N GLN A 50 2.09 -3.10 -1.12
CA GLN A 50 2.24 -4.54 -1.28
C GLN A 50 3.66 -4.95 -0.93
N PHE A 51 3.80 -5.75 0.12
CA PHE A 51 5.08 -6.30 0.55
C PHE A 51 5.27 -7.67 -0.08
N VAL A 52 6.32 -7.81 -0.90
CA VAL A 52 6.61 -9.04 -1.64
C VAL A 52 7.81 -9.74 -1.01
N ASN A 53 7.61 -10.97 -0.52
CA ASN A 53 8.69 -11.74 0.09
C ASN A 53 9.52 -12.47 -0.99
N ARG A 54 10.73 -11.99 -1.24
CA ARG A 54 11.70 -12.60 -2.16
C ARG A 54 12.81 -13.36 -1.44
N ASP A 55 12.68 -13.55 -0.13
CA ASP A 55 13.59 -14.37 0.66
C ASP A 55 13.16 -15.83 0.63
N PRO A 56 14.08 -16.78 0.89
CA PRO A 56 13.75 -18.22 0.98
C PRO A 56 13.16 -18.63 2.33
N PHE A 57 12.84 -17.68 3.21
CA PHE A 57 12.26 -17.89 4.54
C PHE A 57 11.10 -16.92 4.77
N ALA A 58 10.32 -17.19 5.81
CA ALA A 58 9.14 -16.41 6.16
C ALA A 58 9.49 -15.06 6.80
N HIS A 59 8.63 -14.07 6.60
CA HIS A 59 8.59 -12.81 7.32
C HIS A 59 7.27 -12.67 8.07
N GLN A 60 7.20 -11.75 9.00
CA GLN A 60 5.95 -11.34 9.65
C GLN A 60 6.05 -9.85 9.95
N ILE A 61 5.37 -9.05 9.16
CA ILE A 61 5.47 -7.59 9.24
C ILE A 61 4.41 -7.00 10.16
N TYR A 62 4.75 -5.91 10.81
CA TYR A 62 3.85 -5.22 11.72
C TYR A 62 4.14 -3.72 11.78
N VAL A 63 3.13 -2.98 12.20
CA VAL A 63 3.23 -1.57 12.59
C VAL A 63 2.67 -1.46 14.00
N ASP A 64 3.47 -0.92 14.92
CA ASP A 64 3.07 -0.68 16.29
C ASP A 64 2.99 0.84 16.54
N SER A 65 1.80 1.39 16.40
CA SER A 65 1.51 2.80 16.61
C SER A 65 0.13 2.94 17.24
N LYS A 66 -0.03 3.94 18.11
CA LYS A 66 -1.33 4.19 18.76
C LYS A 66 -2.43 4.57 17.76
N SER A 67 -2.07 5.21 16.64
CA SER A 67 -3.02 5.67 15.64
C SER A 67 -3.28 4.65 14.54
N PHE A 68 -2.36 3.71 14.32
CA PHE A 68 -2.47 2.71 13.28
C PHE A 68 -1.69 1.46 13.68
N GLU A 69 -2.39 0.37 13.89
CA GLU A 69 -1.79 -0.93 14.21
C GLU A 69 -2.05 -1.92 13.09
N PHE A 70 -1.04 -2.71 12.78
CA PHE A 70 -1.12 -3.77 11.79
C PHE A 70 -0.19 -4.91 12.16
N GLU A 71 -0.64 -6.13 11.95
CA GLU A 71 0.18 -7.33 12.08
C GLU A 71 -0.24 -8.35 11.03
N SER A 72 0.71 -8.84 10.23
CA SER A 72 0.44 -9.90 9.26
C SER A 72 0.51 -11.27 9.93
N SER A 73 -0.08 -12.27 9.27
CA SER A 73 0.29 -13.67 9.49
C SER A 73 1.72 -13.90 9.03
N LEU A 74 2.30 -15.07 9.33
CA LEU A 74 3.55 -15.47 8.70
C LEU A 74 3.41 -15.42 7.19
N GLN A 75 4.36 -14.77 6.55
CA GLN A 75 4.40 -14.56 5.11
C GLN A 75 5.45 -15.50 4.50
N PRO A 76 5.05 -16.65 3.94
CA PRO A 76 5.99 -17.56 3.28
C PRO A 76 6.68 -16.92 2.08
N PRO A 77 7.77 -17.54 1.54
CA PRO A 77 8.41 -17.09 0.32
C PRO A 77 7.41 -16.87 -0.83
N ASP A 78 7.64 -15.83 -1.62
CA ASP A 78 6.86 -15.41 -2.80
C ASP A 78 5.45 -14.89 -2.50
N GLN A 79 5.02 -14.86 -1.24
CA GLN A 79 3.72 -14.31 -0.89
C GLN A 79 3.75 -12.78 -0.78
N ILE A 80 2.58 -12.18 -1.04
CA ILE A 80 2.35 -10.75 -0.97
C ILE A 80 1.45 -10.46 0.22
N VAL A 81 1.85 -9.48 1.04
CA VAL A 81 1.01 -8.90 2.08
C VAL A 81 0.66 -7.47 1.67
N SER A 82 -0.64 -7.19 1.55
CA SER A 82 -1.13 -5.86 1.19
C SER A 82 -1.59 -5.12 2.44
N VAL A 83 -1.10 -3.90 2.63
CA VAL A 83 -1.46 -3.04 3.75
C VAL A 83 -1.99 -1.72 3.23
N ARG A 84 -3.23 -1.40 3.58
CA ARG A 84 -3.81 -0.08 3.30
C ARG A 84 -3.53 0.85 4.47
N PHE A 85 -2.88 1.97 4.21
CA PHE A 85 -2.58 2.98 5.22
C PHE A 85 -3.70 4.02 5.24
N THR A 86 -4.57 3.94 6.24
CA THR A 86 -5.79 4.74 6.32
C THR A 86 -5.65 6.00 7.15
N VAL A 87 -4.49 6.21 7.78
CA VAL A 87 -4.24 7.32 8.70
C VAL A 87 -2.98 8.06 8.27
N ALA A 88 -3.05 9.38 8.18
CA ALA A 88 -1.88 10.21 7.95
C ALA A 88 -0.93 10.18 9.15
N GLY A 89 0.37 10.22 8.90
CA GLY A 89 1.39 10.20 9.92
C GLY A 89 2.69 9.57 9.47
N HIS A 90 3.57 9.31 10.43
CA HIS A 90 4.82 8.59 10.21
C HIS A 90 4.77 7.26 10.92
N PHE A 91 5.02 6.19 10.18
CA PHE A 91 4.95 4.82 10.70
C PHE A 91 6.20 4.07 10.34
N GLN A 92 6.58 3.13 11.21
CA GLN A 92 7.70 2.24 10.96
C GLN A 92 7.15 0.82 10.79
N VAL A 93 7.42 0.22 9.61
CA VAL A 93 7.12 -1.19 9.36
C VAL A 93 8.33 -2.01 9.77
N MET A 94 8.10 -3.02 10.57
CA MET A 94 9.13 -3.90 11.12
C MET A 94 8.77 -5.36 10.88
N CYS A 95 9.70 -6.27 11.16
CA CYS A 95 9.49 -7.71 11.05
C CYS A 95 9.78 -8.40 12.39
N HIS A 96 8.85 -9.22 12.86
CA HIS A 96 9.05 -9.97 14.11
C HIS A 96 10.17 -11.00 14.01
N VAL A 97 10.38 -11.57 12.82
CA VAL A 97 11.39 -12.62 12.59
C VAL A 97 12.79 -12.02 12.47
N HIS A 98 12.89 -10.82 11.92
CA HIS A 98 14.17 -10.11 11.68
C HIS A 98 14.09 -8.68 12.21
N PRO A 99 14.42 -8.44 13.50
CA PRO A 99 14.19 -7.15 14.15
C PRO A 99 14.96 -5.96 13.54
N THR A 100 15.98 -6.22 12.71
CA THR A 100 16.74 -5.17 12.03
C THR A 100 16.04 -4.64 10.77
N MET A 101 14.99 -5.32 10.29
CA MET A 101 14.21 -4.88 9.13
C MET A 101 13.32 -3.70 9.51
N ARG A 102 13.51 -2.58 8.83
CA ARG A 102 12.75 -1.35 9.06
C ARG A 102 12.47 -0.61 7.76
N LEU A 103 11.24 -0.16 7.62
CA LEU A 103 10.79 0.74 6.55
C LEU A 103 10.10 1.93 7.17
N ASP A 104 10.55 3.12 6.86
CA ASP A 104 9.90 4.37 7.29
C ASP A 104 8.84 4.75 6.25
N VAL A 105 7.58 4.84 6.69
CA VAL A 105 6.44 5.21 5.86
C VAL A 105 5.91 6.56 6.31
N THR A 106 5.91 7.51 5.40
CA THR A 106 5.21 8.78 5.58
C THR A 106 3.89 8.74 4.82
N VAL A 107 2.80 8.89 5.54
CA VAL A 107 1.45 8.92 4.99
C VAL A 107 0.93 10.35 5.08
N LYS A 108 0.61 10.92 3.94
CA LYS A 108 0.07 12.28 3.85
C LYS A 108 -1.43 12.34 3.94
#